data_4f0ae757f8d2573d9f243a1c22e4d4ab
#
_entry.id   4f0ae757f8d2573d9f243a1c22e4d4ab
#
_cell.length_a   1.000
_cell.length_b   1.000
_cell.length_c   1.000
_cell.angle_alpha   90.00
_cell.angle_beta   90.00
_cell.angle_gamma   90.00
#
_symmetry.space_group_name_H-M   'P 1'
#
loop_
_entity.id
_entity.type
_entity.pdbx_description
1 polymer ?
#
loop_
_entity_poly.entity_id
_entity_poly.type
_entity_poly.pdbx_seq_one_letter_code
_entity_poly.pdbx_strand_id
1 'polypeptide(L)'
;QWLTRNSEMSKFEGVVWNNVLVGCGSNVKGVEKGWPYAANTVVEKTPEEVEKPFLTVNDGKYSVFVPKVKNNTVGVSWSGDKVDGEFIDLDKFYVAKPGDSVAKINSQLNAGKNLILTPGIYSLDAPIEIKNEDTIVLGLGYATLKPTNGNECMKVADVGGVSIAGVLFDAGQVNSSTLLTVGTAGNKTSHKDNPITLCDTFYRVGGADETPGKATTCVIINSSDVIGDNFWVWRADHGKGVAWTKNTADHGVIINGDNVTTYGLMVEHFQKYQTMWNGNGGKCYMYQSELPYDIPNQSSWNASGSYGYTDYKVAGNVTSHE
;
A
#
# COMPACT_ATOMS: atom_id res chain seq x y z
N GLN A 1 6.09 -17.21 1.07
CA GLN A 1 5.13 -16.77 2.10
C GLN A 1 3.75 -16.63 1.48
N TRP A 2 2.72 -16.79 2.27
CA TRP A 2 1.34 -16.75 1.81
C TRP A 2 0.45 -16.10 2.87
N LEU A 3 -0.36 -15.13 2.45
CA LEU A 3 -1.40 -14.53 3.28
C LEU A 3 -2.77 -14.96 2.78
N THR A 4 -3.62 -15.40 3.68
CA THR A 4 -5.04 -15.62 3.44
C THR A 4 -5.84 -14.87 4.50
N ARG A 5 -6.74 -13.99 4.09
CA ARG A 5 -7.58 -13.20 4.97
C ARG A 5 -9.05 -13.41 4.63
N ASN A 6 -9.90 -13.56 5.65
CA ASN A 6 -11.35 -13.68 5.51
C ASN A 6 -11.80 -14.67 4.42
N SER A 7 -11.27 -15.89 4.49
CA SER A 7 -11.52 -16.93 3.50
C SER A 7 -11.87 -18.25 4.16
N GLU A 8 -12.66 -19.07 3.47
CA GLU A 8 -12.89 -20.47 3.81
C GLU A 8 -12.04 -21.36 2.92
N MET A 9 -11.35 -22.32 3.53
CA MET A 9 -10.49 -23.25 2.83
C MET A 9 -10.83 -24.68 3.25
N SER A 10 -11.38 -25.46 2.33
CA SER A 10 -11.76 -26.87 2.58
C SER A 10 -10.55 -27.80 2.66
N LYS A 11 -9.46 -27.42 2.02
CA LYS A 11 -8.22 -28.19 1.98
C LYS A 11 -7.02 -27.30 1.75
N PHE A 12 -6.01 -27.41 2.59
CA PHE A 12 -4.78 -26.66 2.50
C PHE A 12 -3.60 -27.64 2.54
N GLU A 13 -3.03 -27.92 1.39
CA GLU A 13 -1.95 -28.91 1.22
C GLU A 13 -0.80 -28.37 0.37
N GLY A 14 0.38 -28.90 0.59
CA GLY A 14 1.53 -28.70 -0.27
C GLY A 14 2.22 -27.36 -0.13
N VAL A 15 1.97 -26.62 0.92
CA VAL A 15 2.62 -25.32 1.15
C VAL A 15 3.94 -25.54 1.87
N VAL A 16 5.02 -25.09 1.25
CA VAL A 16 6.40 -25.27 1.72
C VAL A 16 6.87 -24.10 2.59
N TRP A 17 6.19 -22.95 2.49
CA TRP A 17 6.56 -21.70 3.14
C TRP A 17 5.60 -21.31 4.26
N ASN A 18 6.00 -20.35 5.06
CA ASN A 18 5.16 -19.81 6.12
C ASN A 18 3.86 -19.21 5.58
N ASN A 19 2.76 -19.52 6.23
CA ASN A 19 1.44 -19.00 5.94
C ASN A 19 0.95 -18.14 7.09
N VAL A 20 0.30 -17.04 6.74
CA VAL A 20 -0.41 -16.18 7.69
C VAL A 20 -1.90 -16.26 7.35
N LEU A 21 -2.70 -16.69 8.30
CA LEU A 21 -4.13 -16.91 8.17
C LEU A 21 -4.85 -15.96 9.11
N VAL A 22 -5.58 -14.99 8.56
CA VAL A 22 -6.22 -13.92 9.35
C VAL A 22 -7.73 -14.00 9.16
N GLY A 23 -8.47 -14.23 10.24
CA GLY A 23 -9.93 -14.30 10.22
C GLY A 23 -10.52 -15.39 9.30
N CYS A 24 -9.80 -16.50 9.11
CA CYS A 24 -10.23 -17.55 8.17
C CYS A 24 -11.20 -18.60 8.77
N GLY A 25 -11.50 -18.53 10.08
CA GLY A 25 -12.41 -19.49 10.74
C GLY A 25 -11.80 -20.87 10.97
N SER A 26 -12.63 -21.80 11.45
CA SER A 26 -12.19 -23.12 11.95
C SER A 26 -11.83 -24.15 10.89
N ASN A 27 -12.09 -23.88 9.63
CA ASN A 27 -11.92 -24.85 8.54
C ASN A 27 -10.52 -24.87 7.91
N VAL A 28 -9.64 -23.99 8.34
CA VAL A 28 -8.24 -24.03 7.91
C VAL A 28 -7.50 -25.02 8.79
N LYS A 29 -7.42 -26.25 8.34
CA LYS A 29 -6.46 -27.23 8.90
C LYS A 29 -5.15 -26.96 8.20
N GLY A 30 -4.26 -26.30 8.91
CA GLY A 30 -2.97 -25.93 8.38
C GLY A 30 -2.08 -27.12 8.08
N VAL A 31 -1.13 -26.91 7.20
CA VAL A 31 0.00 -27.81 7.02
C VAL A 31 0.78 -27.84 8.34
N GLU A 32 0.83 -29.01 8.98
CA GLU A 32 1.41 -29.16 10.32
C GLU A 32 2.91 -28.93 10.38
N LYS A 33 3.61 -28.96 9.24
CA LYS A 33 5.06 -28.78 9.15
C LYS A 33 5.46 -28.05 7.89
N GLY A 34 5.82 -26.78 8.02
CA GLY A 34 6.60 -26.06 7.03
C GLY A 34 8.09 -26.11 7.35
N TRP A 35 8.93 -25.99 6.37
CA TRP A 35 10.38 -25.87 6.56
C TRP A 35 10.77 -24.39 6.66
N PRO A 36 11.72 -24.04 7.55
CA PRO A 36 12.28 -24.78 8.69
C PRO A 36 11.52 -24.52 10.00
N TYR A 37 10.41 -23.78 9.97
CA TYR A 37 9.69 -23.30 11.14
C TYR A 37 8.21 -23.71 11.11
N ALA A 38 7.46 -23.32 12.13
CA ALA A 38 6.01 -23.52 12.14
C ALA A 38 5.37 -22.97 10.87
N ALA A 39 4.64 -23.82 10.15
CA ALA A 39 4.14 -23.51 8.82
C ALA A 39 3.08 -22.38 8.82
N ASN A 40 2.37 -22.22 9.92
CA ASN A 40 1.21 -21.35 9.97
C ASN A 40 1.24 -20.43 11.18
N THR A 41 0.95 -19.14 10.92
CA THR A 41 0.54 -18.18 11.95
C THR A 41 -0.95 -17.95 11.78
N VAL A 42 -1.74 -18.18 12.83
CA VAL A 42 -3.20 -18.01 12.79
C VAL A 42 -3.59 -16.84 13.68
N VAL A 43 -4.24 -15.85 13.06
CA VAL A 43 -4.90 -14.75 13.75
C VAL A 43 -6.40 -15.03 13.68
N GLU A 44 -7.03 -15.28 14.82
CA GLU A 44 -8.41 -15.79 14.87
C GLU A 44 -9.43 -14.86 14.22
N LYS A 45 -9.25 -13.56 14.36
CA LYS A 45 -10.15 -12.53 13.83
C LYS A 45 -9.35 -11.52 13.04
N THR A 46 -9.92 -11.04 11.95
CA THR A 46 -9.40 -9.85 11.23
C THR A 46 -9.74 -8.61 12.04
N PRO A 47 -8.74 -7.90 12.58
CA PRO A 47 -9.03 -6.71 13.41
C PRO A 47 -9.84 -5.66 12.68
N GLU A 48 -9.37 -5.24 11.52
CA GLU A 48 -10.07 -4.32 10.61
C GLU A 48 -10.14 -4.97 9.22
N GLU A 49 -11.30 -5.47 8.82
CA GLU A 49 -11.54 -6.01 7.48
C GLU A 49 -11.80 -4.85 6.50
N VAL A 50 -10.97 -4.75 5.50
CA VAL A 50 -11.13 -3.81 4.38
C VAL A 50 -11.18 -4.57 3.07
N GLU A 51 -12.08 -4.16 2.19
CA GLU A 51 -12.17 -4.67 0.82
C GLU A 51 -12.05 -3.52 -0.17
N LYS A 52 -11.45 -3.79 -1.31
CA LYS A 52 -11.21 -2.80 -2.34
C LYS A 52 -12.50 -2.28 -2.98
N PRO A 53 -12.66 -0.96 -3.18
CA PRO A 53 -13.74 -0.43 -4.03
C PRO A 53 -13.63 -0.96 -5.46
N PHE A 54 -14.76 -1.12 -6.14
CA PHE A 54 -14.76 -1.58 -7.52
C PHE A 54 -15.87 -0.97 -8.38
N LEU A 55 -15.57 -0.79 -9.66
CA LEU A 55 -16.54 -0.35 -10.66
C LEU A 55 -17.54 -1.47 -10.97
N THR A 56 -18.81 -1.14 -10.97
CA THR A 56 -19.91 -2.10 -11.21
C THR A 56 -21.10 -1.43 -11.91
N VAL A 57 -22.14 -2.21 -12.15
CA VAL A 57 -23.44 -1.73 -12.62
C VAL A 57 -24.47 -1.99 -11.53
N ASN A 58 -25.14 -0.95 -11.08
CA ASN A 58 -26.24 -0.99 -10.13
C ASN A 58 -27.50 -0.39 -10.77
N ASP A 59 -28.60 -1.12 -10.80
CA ASP A 59 -29.86 -0.71 -11.44
C ASP A 59 -29.70 -0.12 -12.85
N GLY A 60 -28.82 -0.75 -13.66
CA GLY A 60 -28.55 -0.34 -15.05
C GLY A 60 -27.63 0.88 -15.19
N LYS A 61 -27.07 1.41 -14.10
CA LYS A 61 -26.14 2.55 -14.10
C LYS A 61 -24.75 2.13 -13.62
N TYR A 62 -23.73 2.74 -14.21
CA TYR A 62 -22.37 2.57 -13.69
C TYR A 62 -22.22 3.25 -12.33
N SER A 63 -21.68 2.51 -11.38
CA SER A 63 -21.43 2.96 -10.01
C SER A 63 -20.11 2.35 -9.49
N VAL A 64 -19.53 2.95 -8.49
CA VAL A 64 -18.48 2.33 -7.70
C VAL A 64 -19.10 1.81 -6.42
N PHE A 65 -18.95 0.52 -6.15
CA PHE A 65 -19.29 -0.04 -4.86
C PHE A 65 -18.14 0.13 -3.90
N VAL A 66 -18.41 0.68 -2.72
CA VAL A 66 -17.44 0.91 -1.65
C VAL A 66 -17.80 0.02 -0.47
N PRO A 67 -17.06 -1.07 -0.26
CA PRO A 67 -17.29 -1.95 0.89
C PRO A 67 -17.03 -1.22 2.21
N LYS A 68 -17.88 -1.48 3.20
CA LYS A 68 -17.73 -0.92 4.54
C LYS A 68 -16.61 -1.64 5.30
N VAL A 69 -15.77 -0.88 5.97
CA VAL A 69 -14.78 -1.43 6.91
C VAL A 69 -15.51 -2.10 8.08
N LYS A 70 -15.11 -3.32 8.44
CA LYS A 70 -15.68 -4.10 9.53
C LYS A 70 -14.59 -4.42 10.55
N ASN A 71 -14.98 -4.72 11.77
CA ASN A 71 -14.04 -5.01 12.85
C ASN A 71 -14.26 -6.42 13.41
N ASN A 72 -13.16 -7.09 13.78
CA ASN A 72 -13.16 -8.39 14.45
C ASN A 72 -13.94 -9.48 13.70
N THR A 73 -13.75 -9.57 12.39
CA THR A 73 -14.49 -10.47 11.51
C THR A 73 -13.84 -11.85 11.40
N VAL A 74 -14.66 -12.85 11.06
CA VAL A 74 -14.24 -14.22 10.80
C VAL A 74 -15.03 -14.77 9.61
N GLY A 75 -14.38 -15.56 8.77
CA GLY A 75 -14.99 -16.17 7.59
C GLY A 75 -14.94 -15.25 6.37
N VAL A 76 -15.60 -15.66 5.31
CA VAL A 76 -15.55 -14.98 4.01
C VAL A 76 -16.17 -13.58 4.06
N SER A 77 -15.48 -12.59 3.46
CA SER A 77 -15.95 -11.21 3.36
C SER A 77 -17.23 -11.11 2.52
N TRP A 78 -17.31 -11.94 1.48
CA TRP A 78 -18.37 -11.99 0.48
C TRP A 78 -19.20 -13.25 0.63
N SER A 79 -20.17 -13.27 1.53
CA SER A 79 -21.07 -14.41 1.69
C SER A 79 -22.50 -14.02 1.36
N GLY A 80 -23.12 -14.78 0.45
CA GLY A 80 -24.49 -14.53 -0.01
C GLY A 80 -24.62 -13.28 -0.89
N ASP A 81 -25.85 -12.81 -1.05
CA ASP A 81 -26.19 -11.69 -1.96
C ASP A 81 -26.03 -10.30 -1.32
N LYS A 82 -25.57 -10.23 -0.05
CA LYS A 82 -25.49 -8.96 0.69
C LYS A 82 -24.08 -8.72 1.17
N VAL A 83 -23.46 -7.68 0.61
CA VAL A 83 -22.22 -7.11 1.09
C VAL A 83 -22.52 -5.74 1.69
N ASP A 84 -22.04 -5.48 2.90
CA ASP A 84 -22.18 -4.16 3.51
C ASP A 84 -21.30 -3.14 2.77
N GLY A 85 -21.91 -2.09 2.31
CA GLY A 85 -21.23 -1.04 1.56
C GLY A 85 -22.23 -0.10 0.91
N GLU A 86 -21.74 0.79 0.08
CA GLU A 86 -22.56 1.75 -0.63
C GLU A 86 -22.23 1.80 -2.11
N PHE A 87 -23.23 2.13 -2.92
CA PHE A 87 -23.07 2.41 -4.34
C PHE A 87 -22.98 3.92 -4.53
N ILE A 88 -21.89 4.38 -5.13
CA ILE A 88 -21.69 5.79 -5.47
C ILE A 88 -21.79 5.90 -6.98
N ASP A 89 -22.74 6.69 -7.47
CA ASP A 89 -22.96 6.89 -8.90
C ASP A 89 -21.72 7.46 -9.59
N LEU A 90 -21.46 7.02 -10.83
CA LEU A 90 -20.28 7.44 -11.59
C LEU A 90 -20.23 8.96 -11.83
N ASP A 91 -21.36 9.67 -11.77
CA ASP A 91 -21.42 11.13 -11.86
C ASP A 91 -20.73 11.85 -10.70
N LYS A 92 -20.48 11.16 -9.58
CA LYS A 92 -19.70 11.66 -8.44
C LYS A 92 -18.18 11.51 -8.62
N PHE A 93 -17.77 10.92 -9.74
CA PHE A 93 -16.36 10.71 -10.06
C PHE A 93 -15.92 11.59 -11.22
N TYR A 94 -14.69 12.05 -11.14
CA TYR A 94 -13.95 12.49 -12.31
C TYR A 94 -13.23 11.26 -12.90
N VAL A 95 -13.55 10.93 -14.15
CA VAL A 95 -12.88 9.83 -14.88
C VAL A 95 -11.71 10.42 -15.65
N ALA A 96 -10.53 10.37 -15.06
CA ALA A 96 -9.30 10.88 -15.65
C ALA A 96 -8.75 9.93 -16.73
N LYS A 97 -8.09 10.51 -17.71
CA LYS A 97 -7.39 9.80 -18.78
C LYS A 97 -5.91 10.18 -18.78
N PRO A 98 -5.01 9.29 -19.22
CA PRO A 98 -3.63 9.66 -19.50
C PRO A 98 -3.58 10.91 -20.40
N GLY A 99 -2.78 11.92 -20.00
CA GLY A 99 -2.72 13.22 -20.66
C GLY A 99 -3.61 14.31 -20.05
N ASP A 100 -4.53 14.00 -19.15
CA ASP A 100 -5.16 15.04 -18.33
C ASP A 100 -4.12 15.72 -17.43
N SER A 101 -4.16 17.06 -17.37
CA SER A 101 -3.24 17.80 -16.49
C SER A 101 -3.56 17.57 -15.02
N VAL A 102 -2.53 17.59 -14.18
CA VAL A 102 -2.70 17.50 -12.72
C VAL A 102 -3.59 18.63 -12.20
N ALA A 103 -3.44 19.84 -12.74
CA ALA A 103 -4.29 20.98 -12.38
C ALA A 103 -5.79 20.70 -12.60
N LYS A 104 -6.15 20.03 -13.72
CA LYS A 104 -7.52 19.62 -14.00
C LYS A 104 -8.00 18.56 -13.01
N ILE A 105 -7.19 17.53 -12.76
CA ILE A 105 -7.52 16.48 -11.78
C ILE A 105 -7.75 17.10 -10.41
N ASN A 106 -6.82 17.92 -9.93
CA ASN A 106 -6.92 18.59 -8.63
C ASN A 106 -8.12 19.53 -8.54
N SER A 107 -8.48 20.22 -9.62
CA SER A 107 -9.68 21.06 -9.66
C SER A 107 -10.96 20.25 -9.44
N GLN A 108 -11.06 19.04 -10.01
CA GLN A 108 -12.22 18.16 -9.82
C GLN A 108 -12.28 17.59 -8.40
N LEU A 109 -11.13 17.17 -7.85
CA LEU A 109 -11.03 16.72 -6.48
C LEU A 109 -11.39 17.83 -5.48
N ASN A 110 -10.89 19.04 -5.69
CA ASN A 110 -11.24 20.21 -4.85
C ASN A 110 -12.72 20.58 -4.94
N ALA A 111 -13.38 20.25 -6.05
CA ALA A 111 -14.83 20.41 -6.22
C ALA A 111 -15.65 19.28 -5.58
N GLY A 112 -15.02 18.36 -4.84
CA GLY A 112 -15.68 17.27 -4.13
C GLY A 112 -15.97 16.03 -5.00
N LYS A 113 -15.35 15.92 -6.19
CA LYS A 113 -15.43 14.67 -6.96
C LYS A 113 -14.46 13.63 -6.43
N ASN A 114 -14.84 12.37 -6.52
CA ASN A 114 -13.94 11.22 -6.45
C ASN A 114 -13.16 11.08 -7.76
N LEU A 115 -12.18 10.20 -7.79
CA LEU A 115 -11.30 10.01 -8.94
C LEU A 115 -11.30 8.55 -9.43
N ILE A 116 -11.57 8.35 -10.71
CA ILE A 116 -11.22 7.11 -11.42
C ILE A 116 -10.06 7.42 -12.35
N LEU A 117 -9.00 6.62 -12.24
CA LEU A 117 -7.86 6.64 -13.15
C LEU A 117 -8.03 5.51 -14.17
N THR A 118 -8.25 5.84 -15.45
CA THR A 118 -8.31 4.83 -16.51
C THR A 118 -6.92 4.22 -16.77
N PRO A 119 -6.83 3.02 -17.37
CA PRO A 119 -5.54 2.38 -17.63
C PRO A 119 -4.57 3.27 -18.42
N GLY A 120 -3.32 3.33 -17.98
CA GLY A 120 -2.23 4.02 -18.66
C GLY A 120 -1.28 4.74 -17.70
N ILE A 121 -0.31 5.45 -18.27
CA ILE A 121 0.72 6.19 -17.53
C ILE A 121 0.36 7.67 -17.49
N TYR A 122 0.24 8.21 -16.29
CA TYR A 122 0.00 9.62 -16.01
C TYR A 122 1.32 10.31 -15.67
N SER A 123 1.79 11.17 -16.56
CA SER A 123 2.97 12.01 -16.33
C SER A 123 2.58 13.21 -15.47
N LEU A 124 3.09 13.30 -14.26
CA LEU A 124 2.67 14.28 -13.27
C LEU A 124 3.73 15.36 -13.09
N ASP A 125 3.40 16.60 -13.38
CA ASP A 125 4.25 17.79 -13.15
C ASP A 125 4.08 18.39 -11.75
N ALA A 126 3.09 17.95 -11.01
CA ALA A 126 2.79 18.27 -9.61
C ALA A 126 2.09 17.07 -8.95
N PRO A 127 1.94 17.02 -7.61
CA PRO A 127 1.22 15.96 -6.95
C PRO A 127 -0.31 16.04 -7.20
N ILE A 128 -0.95 14.87 -7.29
CA ILE A 128 -2.40 14.79 -7.10
C ILE A 128 -2.66 15.01 -5.60
N GLU A 129 -3.52 15.96 -5.27
CA GLU A 129 -3.79 16.37 -3.89
C GLU A 129 -5.18 15.92 -3.44
N ILE A 130 -5.24 15.05 -2.43
CA ILE A 130 -6.48 14.61 -1.78
C ILE A 130 -6.65 15.43 -0.49
N LYS A 131 -7.66 16.29 -0.45
CA LYS A 131 -7.89 17.24 0.65
C LYS A 131 -9.22 17.06 1.37
N ASN A 132 -10.15 16.36 0.73
CA ASN A 132 -11.49 16.16 1.25
C ASN A 132 -11.60 14.78 1.90
N GLU A 133 -12.33 14.71 3.01
CA GLU A 133 -12.75 13.44 3.62
C GLU A 133 -13.52 12.59 2.61
N ASP A 134 -13.53 11.27 2.83
CA ASP A 134 -14.29 10.28 2.05
C ASP A 134 -13.99 10.26 0.55
N THR A 135 -12.83 10.82 0.15
CA THR A 135 -12.42 10.80 -1.26
C THR A 135 -11.96 9.41 -1.69
N ILE A 136 -12.53 8.91 -2.77
CA ILE A 136 -12.16 7.63 -3.37
C ILE A 136 -11.29 7.87 -4.59
N VAL A 137 -10.15 7.19 -4.65
CA VAL A 137 -9.28 7.10 -5.82
C VAL A 137 -9.21 5.65 -6.26
N LEU A 138 -9.82 5.34 -7.40
CA LEU A 138 -9.85 3.99 -7.97
C LEU A 138 -9.05 3.95 -9.27
N GLY A 139 -7.92 3.25 -9.26
CA GLY A 139 -7.16 2.92 -10.46
C GLY A 139 -7.71 1.68 -11.15
N LEU A 140 -7.87 1.73 -12.46
CA LEU A 140 -8.27 0.62 -13.29
C LEU A 140 -7.08 0.13 -14.13
N GLY A 141 -6.88 -1.19 -14.22
CA GLY A 141 -5.87 -1.80 -15.08
C GLY A 141 -4.45 -1.29 -14.82
N TYR A 142 -4.06 -1.20 -13.54
CA TYR A 142 -2.75 -0.71 -13.12
C TYR A 142 -2.44 0.72 -13.58
N ALA A 143 -3.39 1.64 -13.42
CA ALA A 143 -3.15 3.05 -13.66
C ALA A 143 -1.88 3.51 -12.95
N THR A 144 -0.92 4.02 -13.73
CA THR A 144 0.43 4.31 -13.26
C THR A 144 0.65 5.81 -13.12
N LEU A 145 1.01 6.27 -11.94
CA LEU A 145 1.36 7.65 -11.64
C LEU A 145 2.87 7.82 -11.65
N LYS A 146 3.40 8.69 -12.53
CA LYS A 146 4.85 8.90 -12.72
C LYS A 146 5.20 10.38 -12.64
N PRO A 147 5.96 10.84 -11.63
CA PRO A 147 6.36 12.25 -11.49
C PRO A 147 7.43 12.60 -12.50
N THR A 148 7.41 13.83 -13.01
CA THR A 148 8.36 14.32 -14.02
C THR A 148 9.42 15.27 -13.48
N ASN A 149 9.12 15.97 -12.36
CA ASN A 149 9.94 17.06 -11.84
C ASN A 149 10.53 16.77 -10.44
N GLY A 150 10.50 15.50 -9.98
CA GLY A 150 10.89 15.15 -8.61
C GLY A 150 9.82 15.49 -7.56
N ASN A 151 8.61 15.82 -8.00
CA ASN A 151 7.44 15.96 -7.16
C ASN A 151 6.94 14.60 -6.66
N GLU A 152 6.08 14.59 -5.68
CA GLU A 152 5.34 13.39 -5.30
C GLU A 152 4.30 13.03 -6.37
N CYS A 153 3.92 11.76 -6.45
CA CYS A 153 2.79 11.36 -7.29
C CYS A 153 1.48 11.82 -6.66
N MET A 154 1.35 11.63 -5.35
CA MET A 154 0.12 11.97 -4.63
C MET A 154 0.41 12.40 -3.20
N LYS A 155 -0.39 13.34 -2.70
CA LYS A 155 -0.44 13.78 -1.31
C LYS A 155 -1.85 13.65 -0.78
N VAL A 156 -2.00 13.01 0.35
CA VAL A 156 -3.26 12.91 1.08
C VAL A 156 -3.14 13.78 2.33
N ALA A 157 -4.06 14.71 2.51
CA ALA A 157 -4.17 15.46 3.76
C ALA A 157 -4.54 14.53 4.91
N ASP A 158 -4.39 15.01 6.14
CA ASP A 158 -4.78 14.25 7.33
C ASP A 158 -6.30 14.34 7.54
N VAL A 159 -7.05 13.64 6.69
CA VAL A 159 -8.52 13.60 6.66
C VAL A 159 -9.00 12.15 6.60
N GLY A 160 -10.13 11.84 7.27
CA GLY A 160 -10.66 10.49 7.37
C GLY A 160 -11.33 9.99 6.09
N GLY A 161 -11.54 8.68 6.00
CA GLY A 161 -12.36 8.02 4.98
C GLY A 161 -11.77 7.97 3.57
N VAL A 162 -10.54 8.46 3.37
CA VAL A 162 -9.90 8.39 2.05
C VAL A 162 -9.61 6.95 1.69
N SER A 163 -10.03 6.54 0.49
CA SER A 163 -9.76 5.20 -0.05
C SER A 163 -8.98 5.29 -1.35
N ILE A 164 -7.79 4.70 -1.40
CA ILE A 164 -6.97 4.61 -2.61
C ILE A 164 -6.80 3.15 -2.97
N ALA A 165 -7.16 2.79 -4.21
CA ALA A 165 -7.14 1.40 -4.64
C ALA A 165 -6.65 1.22 -6.08
N GLY A 166 -5.86 0.16 -6.32
CA GLY A 166 -5.47 -0.28 -7.65
C GLY A 166 -4.52 0.67 -8.40
N VAL A 167 -3.60 1.33 -7.70
CA VAL A 167 -2.70 2.35 -8.27
C VAL A 167 -1.24 1.90 -8.18
N LEU A 168 -0.50 2.08 -9.29
CA LEU A 168 0.95 1.95 -9.32
C LEU A 168 1.63 3.34 -9.26
N PHE A 169 2.45 3.56 -8.26
CA PHE A 169 3.30 4.73 -8.09
C PHE A 169 4.70 4.40 -8.64
N ASP A 170 5.07 4.96 -9.78
CA ASP A 170 6.33 4.67 -10.49
C ASP A 170 7.27 5.87 -10.41
N ALA A 171 8.49 5.65 -9.94
CA ALA A 171 9.46 6.73 -9.78
C ALA A 171 9.87 7.34 -11.13
N GLY A 172 9.91 8.65 -11.20
CA GLY A 172 10.42 9.39 -12.33
C GLY A 172 11.96 9.49 -12.35
N GLN A 173 12.50 10.09 -13.41
CA GLN A 173 13.94 10.26 -13.58
C GLN A 173 14.56 11.22 -12.55
N VAL A 174 13.85 12.28 -12.20
CA VAL A 174 14.23 13.23 -11.17
C VAL A 174 13.83 12.65 -9.82
N ASN A 175 14.75 12.63 -8.86
CA ASN A 175 14.48 12.05 -7.54
C ASN A 175 13.32 12.72 -6.84
N SER A 176 12.31 11.95 -6.48
CA SER A 176 11.23 12.39 -5.59
C SER A 176 11.63 12.15 -4.14
N SER A 177 11.34 13.10 -3.25
CA SER A 177 11.51 12.87 -1.81
C SER A 177 10.64 11.71 -1.34
N THR A 178 9.41 11.64 -1.86
CA THR A 178 8.45 10.56 -1.61
C THR A 178 7.55 10.39 -2.83
N LEU A 179 7.04 9.18 -3.09
CA LEU A 179 6.05 8.96 -4.15
C LEU A 179 4.62 9.18 -3.63
N LEU A 180 4.31 8.70 -2.42
CA LEU A 180 3.03 8.92 -1.74
C LEU A 180 3.26 9.36 -0.29
N THR A 181 2.65 10.47 0.09
CA THR A 181 2.54 10.88 1.50
C THR A 181 1.08 10.87 1.93
N VAL A 182 0.79 10.20 3.05
CA VAL A 182 -0.54 10.14 3.69
C VAL A 182 -0.48 10.85 5.03
N GLY A 183 -1.20 11.95 5.15
CA GLY A 183 -1.26 12.76 6.36
C GLY A 183 -0.10 13.73 6.54
N THR A 184 -0.16 14.50 7.60
CA THR A 184 0.82 15.53 7.97
C THR A 184 1.72 15.04 9.09
N ALA A 185 3.03 15.18 8.91
CA ALA A 185 4.02 14.78 9.91
C ALA A 185 3.74 15.43 11.28
N GLY A 186 3.75 14.61 12.33
CA GLY A 186 3.52 15.05 13.71
C GLY A 186 2.06 15.25 14.08
N ASN A 187 1.11 15.17 13.15
CA ASN A 187 -0.32 15.16 13.49
C ASN A 187 -0.70 13.82 14.14
N LYS A 188 -1.58 13.88 15.14
CA LYS A 188 -2.06 12.73 15.91
C LYS A 188 -3.60 12.65 15.92
N THR A 189 -4.23 13.21 14.91
CA THR A 189 -5.68 13.06 14.74
C THR A 189 -6.02 11.59 14.57
N SER A 190 -7.01 11.10 15.32
CA SER A 190 -7.50 9.74 15.16
C SER A 190 -8.56 9.68 14.05
N HIS A 191 -8.40 8.71 13.18
CA HIS A 191 -9.37 8.38 12.11
C HIS A 191 -10.04 7.03 12.37
N LYS A 192 -10.05 6.55 13.63
CA LYS A 192 -10.54 5.23 14.01
C LYS A 192 -11.96 4.93 13.53
N ASP A 193 -12.85 5.92 13.58
CA ASP A 193 -14.25 5.75 13.18
C ASP A 193 -14.45 5.90 11.65
N ASN A 194 -13.46 6.42 10.96
CA ASN A 194 -13.45 6.62 9.51
C ASN A 194 -12.02 6.46 8.95
N PRO A 195 -11.45 5.25 8.94
CA PRO A 195 -10.06 5.01 8.61
C PRO A 195 -9.72 5.32 7.15
N ILE A 196 -8.47 5.70 6.92
CA ILE A 196 -7.90 5.80 5.58
C ILE A 196 -7.55 4.38 5.10
N THR A 197 -7.88 4.05 3.86
CA THR A 197 -7.62 2.72 3.29
C THR A 197 -6.76 2.79 2.03
N LEU A 198 -5.75 1.92 1.97
CA LEU A 198 -4.85 1.78 0.83
C LEU A 198 -4.87 0.30 0.40
N CYS A 199 -5.52 -0.01 -0.72
CA CYS A 199 -5.70 -1.38 -1.18
C CYS A 199 -5.06 -1.59 -2.56
N ASP A 200 -4.30 -2.67 -2.75
CA ASP A 200 -3.58 -2.91 -4.02
C ASP A 200 -2.80 -1.67 -4.48
N THR A 201 -1.97 -1.13 -3.59
CA THR A 201 -1.08 -0.01 -3.93
C THR A 201 0.34 -0.52 -4.13
N PHE A 202 0.87 -0.25 -5.31
CA PHE A 202 2.17 -0.74 -5.74
C PHE A 202 3.13 0.41 -5.97
N TYR A 203 4.40 0.21 -5.63
CA TYR A 203 5.43 1.24 -5.74
C TYR A 203 6.64 0.66 -6.43
N ARG A 204 7.15 1.36 -7.44
CA ARG A 204 8.26 0.88 -8.24
C ARG A 204 9.33 1.96 -8.44
N VAL A 205 10.59 1.59 -8.24
CA VAL A 205 11.74 2.46 -8.50
C VAL A 205 12.66 1.77 -9.51
N GLY A 206 12.55 2.16 -10.79
CA GLY A 206 13.30 1.56 -11.90
C GLY A 206 12.68 0.28 -12.46
N GLY A 207 13.38 -0.39 -13.36
CA GLY A 207 13.02 -1.69 -13.96
C GLY A 207 12.13 -1.62 -15.19
N ALA A 208 11.38 -0.53 -15.40
CA ALA A 208 10.40 -0.43 -16.49
C ALA A 208 10.99 -0.01 -17.83
N ASP A 209 11.89 0.96 -17.82
CA ASP A 209 12.52 1.51 -19.02
C ASP A 209 14.01 1.81 -18.81
N GLU A 210 14.72 2.21 -19.86
CA GLU A 210 16.15 2.52 -19.79
C GLU A 210 16.47 3.72 -18.90
N THR A 211 15.50 4.59 -18.68
CA THR A 211 15.65 5.77 -17.81
C THR A 211 15.42 5.36 -16.36
N PRO A 212 16.44 5.45 -15.50
CA PRO A 212 16.30 5.02 -14.12
C PRO A 212 15.34 5.91 -13.34
N GLY A 213 14.36 5.28 -12.67
CA GLY A 213 13.52 5.96 -11.67
C GLY A 213 14.27 6.15 -10.37
N LYS A 214 13.97 7.23 -9.63
CA LYS A 214 14.59 7.55 -8.34
C LYS A 214 13.57 8.09 -7.35
N ALA A 215 13.66 7.61 -6.11
CA ALA A 215 12.89 8.15 -5.00
C ALA A 215 13.66 7.97 -3.69
N THR A 216 13.62 8.94 -2.78
CA THR A 216 14.25 8.74 -1.46
C THR A 216 13.45 7.76 -0.62
N THR A 217 12.11 7.88 -0.64
CA THR A 217 11.17 6.96 0.03
C THR A 217 9.98 6.70 -0.91
N CYS A 218 9.45 5.48 -0.94
CA CYS A 218 8.26 5.22 -1.74
C CYS A 218 6.99 5.72 -1.07
N VAL A 219 6.75 5.37 0.18
CA VAL A 219 5.55 5.79 0.89
C VAL A 219 5.81 6.19 2.32
N ILE A 220 5.22 7.31 2.75
CA ILE A 220 5.22 7.78 4.13
C ILE A 220 3.78 7.86 4.62
N ILE A 221 3.48 7.16 5.70
CA ILE A 221 2.17 7.18 6.37
C ILE A 221 2.33 7.95 7.69
N ASN A 222 1.85 9.18 7.73
CA ASN A 222 1.85 10.04 8.90
C ASN A 222 0.53 10.01 9.66
N SER A 223 -0.60 9.78 8.97
CA SER A 223 -1.92 9.66 9.59
C SER A 223 -2.01 8.42 10.45
N SER A 224 -2.75 8.52 11.55
CA SER A 224 -3.13 7.39 12.39
C SER A 224 -4.32 6.63 11.80
N ASP A 225 -4.53 5.39 12.27
CA ASP A 225 -5.67 4.54 11.90
C ASP A 225 -5.76 4.28 10.37
N VAL A 226 -4.63 4.07 9.72
CA VAL A 226 -4.57 3.70 8.29
C VAL A 226 -4.56 2.18 8.14
N ILE A 227 -5.36 1.68 7.20
CA ILE A 227 -5.41 0.26 6.86
C ILE A 227 -4.81 0.06 5.48
N GLY A 228 -3.72 -0.71 5.41
CA GLY A 228 -3.07 -1.12 4.16
C GLY A 228 -3.37 -2.57 3.83
N ASP A 229 -3.72 -2.85 2.58
CA ASP A 229 -3.96 -4.22 2.11
C ASP A 229 -3.30 -4.46 0.77
N ASN A 230 -2.41 -5.45 0.73
CA ASN A 230 -1.66 -5.85 -0.46
C ASN A 230 -0.76 -4.75 -1.03
N PHE A 231 0.35 -4.48 -0.34
CA PHE A 231 1.40 -3.57 -0.81
C PHE A 231 2.55 -4.36 -1.44
N TRP A 232 2.99 -3.93 -2.61
CA TRP A 232 4.30 -4.31 -3.12
C TRP A 232 5.13 -3.05 -3.39
N VAL A 233 6.21 -2.91 -2.65
CA VAL A 233 7.09 -1.76 -2.65
C VAL A 233 8.47 -2.22 -3.10
N TRP A 234 8.83 -1.93 -4.33
CA TRP A 234 9.97 -2.54 -5.01
C TRP A 234 10.96 -1.51 -5.57
N ARG A 235 12.17 -1.55 -5.07
CA ARG A 235 13.31 -1.00 -5.79
C ARG A 235 13.80 -2.09 -6.74
N ALA A 236 13.67 -1.88 -8.04
CA ALA A 236 13.98 -2.92 -9.01
C ALA A 236 15.45 -3.37 -8.91
N ASP A 237 15.64 -4.67 -8.76
CA ASP A 237 16.93 -5.37 -8.78
C ASP A 237 17.24 -5.92 -10.17
N HIS A 238 16.25 -6.00 -11.03
CA HIS A 238 16.34 -6.45 -12.41
C HIS A 238 15.45 -5.63 -13.35
N GLY A 239 15.60 -5.83 -14.66
CA GLY A 239 14.91 -5.04 -15.67
C GLY A 239 15.81 -3.97 -16.27
N LYS A 240 15.21 -2.93 -16.84
CA LYS A 240 15.92 -1.85 -17.51
C LYS A 240 16.27 -0.70 -16.57
N GLY A 241 17.38 -0.01 -16.83
CA GLY A 241 17.78 1.17 -16.05
C GLY A 241 18.16 0.88 -14.59
N VAL A 242 18.55 -0.35 -14.28
CA VAL A 242 18.82 -0.83 -12.91
C VAL A 242 20.31 -0.90 -12.63
N ALA A 243 20.76 -0.36 -11.52
CA ALA A 243 22.05 -0.58 -10.85
C ALA A 243 22.08 0.14 -9.51
N TRP A 244 23.00 -0.21 -8.62
CA TRP A 244 23.14 0.39 -7.28
C TRP A 244 23.13 1.92 -7.28
N THR A 245 23.75 2.55 -8.27
CA THR A 245 23.86 4.00 -8.42
C THR A 245 22.87 4.62 -9.40
N LYS A 246 21.99 3.85 -10.01
CA LYS A 246 21.04 4.33 -11.02
C LYS A 246 19.65 4.56 -10.43
N ASN A 247 18.94 3.50 -10.10
CA ASN A 247 17.61 3.58 -9.53
C ASN A 247 17.69 3.61 -8.00
N THR A 248 18.18 4.74 -7.49
CA THR A 248 18.41 4.90 -6.05
C THR A 248 17.13 5.08 -5.26
N ALA A 249 17.03 4.38 -4.14
CA ALA A 249 15.97 4.56 -3.16
C ALA A 249 16.45 4.13 -1.77
N ASP A 250 16.32 5.04 -0.79
CA ASP A 250 16.77 4.79 0.57
C ASP A 250 15.83 3.85 1.31
N HIS A 251 14.51 4.17 1.30
CA HIS A 251 13.51 3.46 2.10
C HIS A 251 12.29 3.09 1.27
N GLY A 252 11.72 1.93 1.55
CA GLY A 252 10.43 1.54 0.97
C GLY A 252 9.27 2.22 1.68
N VAL A 253 9.11 1.94 2.96
CA VAL A 253 7.95 2.36 3.76
C VAL A 253 8.40 3.01 5.07
N ILE A 254 7.82 4.16 5.39
CA ILE A 254 7.97 4.82 6.70
C ILE A 254 6.57 5.04 7.28
N ILE A 255 6.31 4.48 8.46
CA ILE A 255 5.03 4.59 9.16
C ILE A 255 5.24 5.39 10.45
N ASN A 256 4.70 6.60 10.49
CA ASN A 256 4.77 7.51 11.63
C ASN A 256 3.44 7.60 12.39
N GLY A 257 2.33 7.22 11.73
CA GLY A 257 0.99 7.20 12.32
C GLY A 257 0.84 6.10 13.36
N ASP A 258 -0.01 6.32 14.34
CA ASP A 258 -0.37 5.31 15.34
C ASP A 258 -1.50 4.42 14.82
N ASN A 259 -1.62 3.18 15.33
CA ASN A 259 -2.66 2.21 14.97
C ASN A 259 -2.77 1.91 13.46
N VAL A 260 -1.66 1.92 12.75
CA VAL A 260 -1.65 1.51 11.35
C VAL A 260 -1.66 -0.02 11.28
N THR A 261 -2.54 -0.57 10.44
CA THR A 261 -2.63 -2.02 10.20
C THR A 261 -2.27 -2.31 8.75
N THR A 262 -1.40 -3.30 8.51
CA THR A 262 -1.07 -3.77 7.16
C THR A 262 -1.30 -5.27 7.01
N TYR A 263 -1.88 -5.66 5.87
CA TYR A 263 -2.06 -7.04 5.43
C TYR A 263 -1.28 -7.25 4.13
N GLY A 264 -0.28 -8.16 4.16
CA GLY A 264 0.54 -8.41 2.98
C GLY A 264 1.41 -7.22 2.58
N LEU A 265 2.39 -6.89 3.43
CA LEU A 265 3.37 -5.84 3.17
C LEU A 265 4.65 -6.47 2.60
N MET A 266 4.92 -6.26 1.31
CA MET A 266 6.10 -6.75 0.60
C MET A 266 6.99 -5.56 0.24
N VAL A 267 8.25 -5.54 0.76
CA VAL A 267 9.17 -4.40 0.59
C VAL A 267 10.57 -4.90 0.28
N GLU A 268 11.09 -4.54 -0.91
CA GLU A 268 12.24 -5.24 -1.48
C GLU A 268 13.32 -4.29 -2.02
N HIS A 269 14.58 -4.62 -1.74
CA HIS A 269 15.84 -4.13 -2.33
C HIS A 269 16.19 -2.67 -2.07
N PHE A 270 15.62 -2.02 -1.08
CA PHE A 270 15.96 -0.64 -0.74
C PHE A 270 17.37 -0.53 -0.14
N GLN A 271 18.02 0.61 -0.38
CA GLN A 271 19.42 0.82 -0.04
C GLN A 271 19.68 1.09 1.45
N LYS A 272 18.61 1.37 2.22
CA LYS A 272 18.64 1.45 3.68
C LYS A 272 17.59 0.53 4.28
N TYR A 273 16.75 1.02 5.19
CA TYR A 273 15.69 0.19 5.79
C TYR A 273 14.58 -0.06 4.78
N GLN A 274 14.15 -1.32 4.64
CA GLN A 274 13.00 -1.63 3.80
C GLN A 274 11.74 -1.01 4.43
N THR A 275 11.52 -1.24 5.72
CA THR A 275 10.41 -0.65 6.48
C THR A 275 10.91 -0.03 7.79
N MET A 276 10.45 1.20 8.07
CA MET A 276 10.64 1.87 9.37
C MET A 276 9.29 2.12 10.01
N TRP A 277 9.08 1.61 11.21
CA TRP A 277 7.84 1.76 11.96
C TRP A 277 8.06 2.60 13.22
N ASN A 278 7.50 3.80 13.25
CA ASN A 278 7.70 4.79 14.29
C ASN A 278 6.42 5.03 15.13
N GLY A 279 5.24 4.60 14.64
CA GLY A 279 3.95 4.76 15.33
C GLY A 279 3.68 3.65 16.34
N ASN A 280 2.89 3.93 17.36
CA ASN A 280 2.42 2.95 18.34
C ASN A 280 1.18 2.20 17.86
N GLY A 281 0.91 1.03 18.43
CA GLY A 281 -0.27 0.22 18.14
C GLY A 281 -0.30 -0.34 16.72
N GLY A 282 0.84 -0.36 16.05
CA GLY A 282 0.97 -0.89 14.69
C GLY A 282 0.76 -2.40 14.62
N LYS A 283 0.22 -2.86 13.50
CA LYS A 283 0.02 -4.29 13.21
C LYS A 283 0.45 -4.61 11.79
N CYS A 284 1.24 -5.67 11.63
CA CYS A 284 1.70 -6.13 10.32
C CYS A 284 1.46 -7.63 10.16
N TYR A 285 0.41 -7.97 9.42
CA TYR A 285 0.07 -9.37 9.13
C TYR A 285 0.63 -9.79 7.78
N MET A 286 1.61 -10.63 7.79
CA MET A 286 2.49 -11.06 6.70
C MET A 286 3.40 -9.93 6.18
N TYR A 287 4.65 -10.02 6.55
CA TYR A 287 5.74 -9.20 6.01
C TYR A 287 6.66 -10.06 5.14
N GLN A 288 6.99 -9.55 3.96
CA GLN A 288 8.00 -10.15 3.09
C GLN A 288 9.00 -9.07 2.68
N SER A 289 10.26 -9.41 2.70
CA SER A 289 11.32 -8.50 2.26
C SER A 289 12.46 -9.27 1.60
N GLU A 290 13.17 -8.54 0.76
CA GLU A 290 14.43 -8.98 0.20
C GLU A 290 15.46 -7.85 0.31
N LEU A 291 16.68 -8.20 0.76
CA LEU A 291 17.79 -7.28 0.80
C LEU A 291 18.29 -6.97 -0.62
N PRO A 292 18.92 -5.81 -0.87
CA PRO A 292 19.42 -5.49 -2.19
C PRO A 292 20.49 -6.49 -2.66
N TYR A 293 20.39 -6.95 -3.89
CA TYR A 293 21.31 -7.91 -4.51
C TYR A 293 22.50 -7.25 -5.23
N ASP A 294 22.39 -5.94 -5.54
CA ASP A 294 23.32 -5.18 -6.36
C ASP A 294 24.34 -4.35 -5.58
N ILE A 295 24.51 -4.67 -4.29
CA ILE A 295 25.48 -3.99 -3.41
C ILE A 295 26.91 -4.27 -3.91
N PRO A 296 27.68 -3.24 -4.30
CA PRO A 296 29.00 -3.47 -4.92
C PRO A 296 30.04 -4.01 -3.94
N ASN A 297 29.95 -3.62 -2.67
CA ASN A 297 30.84 -4.08 -1.59
C ASN A 297 30.29 -3.67 -0.22
N GLN A 298 30.81 -4.24 0.86
CA GLN A 298 30.36 -3.97 2.22
C GLN A 298 30.47 -2.50 2.63
N SER A 299 31.51 -1.78 2.17
CA SER A 299 31.69 -0.37 2.52
C SER A 299 30.61 0.55 1.92
N SER A 300 29.94 0.09 0.87
CA SER A 300 28.83 0.81 0.23
C SER A 300 27.50 0.63 0.96
N TRP A 301 27.43 -0.28 1.95
CA TRP A 301 26.18 -0.63 2.64
C TRP A 301 26.42 -0.88 4.14
N ASN A 302 26.64 0.21 4.85
CA ASN A 302 26.84 0.21 6.30
C ASN A 302 25.88 1.19 6.96
N ALA A 303 25.13 0.73 7.96
CA ALA A 303 24.49 1.60 8.94
C ALA A 303 25.50 1.98 10.04
N SER A 304 25.24 3.06 10.78
CA SER A 304 26.09 3.45 11.90
C SER A 304 26.22 2.32 12.93
N GLY A 305 27.41 1.76 13.06
CA GLY A 305 27.72 0.68 14.01
C GLY A 305 27.33 -0.73 13.59
N SER A 306 26.87 -0.95 12.34
CA SER A 306 26.52 -2.29 11.84
C SER A 306 26.80 -2.47 10.36
N TYR A 307 26.95 -3.72 9.94
CA TYR A 307 27.12 -4.11 8.54
C TYR A 307 25.74 -4.26 7.87
N GLY A 308 25.30 -3.19 7.20
CA GLY A 308 24.00 -3.13 6.50
C GLY A 308 22.86 -2.59 7.36
N TYR A 309 21.67 -2.71 6.82
CA TYR A 309 20.42 -2.23 7.41
C TYR A 309 19.47 -3.39 7.60
N THR A 310 18.63 -3.33 8.64
CA THR A 310 17.60 -4.34 8.85
C THR A 310 16.43 -4.15 7.86
N ASP A 311 15.77 -5.23 7.52
CA ASP A 311 14.55 -5.18 6.70
C ASP A 311 13.44 -4.41 7.39
N TYR A 312 13.21 -4.73 8.65
CA TYR A 312 12.15 -4.14 9.45
C TYR A 312 12.71 -3.53 10.73
N LYS A 313 12.49 -2.23 10.88
CA LYS A 313 12.95 -1.48 12.04
C LYS A 313 11.78 -0.84 12.77
N VAL A 314 11.54 -1.29 13.98
CA VAL A 314 10.64 -0.62 14.92
C VAL A 314 11.45 0.37 15.74
N ALA A 315 10.98 1.62 15.86
CA ALA A 315 11.68 2.66 16.60
C ALA A 315 11.68 2.37 18.12
N GLY A 316 12.74 2.79 18.81
CA GLY A 316 12.92 2.48 20.23
C GLY A 316 11.91 3.13 21.19
N ASN A 317 11.13 4.11 20.70
CA ASN A 317 10.03 4.72 21.45
C ASN A 317 8.66 4.05 21.23
N VAL A 318 8.57 3.07 20.35
CA VAL A 318 7.35 2.30 20.13
C VAL A 318 7.19 1.30 21.27
N THR A 319 6.04 1.34 21.93
CA THR A 319 5.73 0.50 23.09
C THR A 319 4.74 -0.62 22.79
N SER A 320 4.08 -0.57 21.63
CA SER A 320 3.12 -1.58 21.18
C SER A 320 3.21 -1.77 19.67
N HIS A 321 3.48 -3.01 19.24
CA HIS A 321 3.55 -3.42 17.85
C HIS A 321 3.31 -4.93 17.73
N GLU A 322 2.50 -5.36 16.75
CA GLU A 322 2.14 -6.76 16.47
C GLU A 322 2.58 -7.19 15.07
#